data_f3cf0a8f7449b1f4381427bf3f3ae274
#
_entry.id   f3cf0a8f7449b1f4381427bf3f3ae274
#
_cell.length_a   1.000
_cell.length_b   1.000
_cell.length_c   1.000
_cell.angle_alpha   90.00
_cell.angle_beta   90.00
_cell.angle_gamma   90.00
#
_symmetry.space_group_name_H-M   'P 1'
#
loop_
_entity.id
_entity.type
_entity.pdbx_description
1 polymer ?
#
loop_
_entity_poly.entity_id
_entity_poly.type
_entity_poly.pdbx_seq_one_letter_code
_entity_poly.pdbx_strand_id
1 'polypeptide(L)'
;MDDNAFIVFSVGPVQSFIWAARSLRDLWTGSFLLSWLTRQAMEPILAEHGKEAFIEPDMTRDPMSREELNRNLRSPCLPNRFLAEVPADHAEDLAEACKQKFYESWREVATCVRDQLTGEIHKRLFQSGT
;
A
#
# COMPACT_ATOMS: atom_id res chain seq x y z
N MET A 1 -6.76 -18.20 28.52
CA MET A 1 -7.73 -17.66 27.55
C MET A 1 -7.03 -16.65 26.70
N ASP A 2 -6.99 -16.96 25.43
CA ASP A 2 -6.32 -16.07 24.49
C ASP A 2 -7.34 -15.01 24.05
N ASP A 3 -7.22 -13.82 24.61
CA ASP A 3 -8.02 -12.70 24.16
C ASP A 3 -7.46 -12.21 22.84
N ASN A 4 -8.33 -12.12 21.86
CA ASN A 4 -7.98 -11.57 20.55
C ASN A 4 -8.55 -10.17 20.41
N ALA A 5 -7.87 -9.35 19.63
CA ALA A 5 -8.31 -8.02 19.30
C ALA A 5 -8.38 -7.87 17.76
N PHE A 6 -9.16 -6.93 17.32
CA PHE A 6 -9.30 -6.61 15.90
C PHE A 6 -8.49 -5.36 15.58
N ILE A 7 -7.75 -5.42 14.49
CA ILE A 7 -7.09 -4.26 13.92
C ILE A 7 -7.86 -3.86 12.67
N VAL A 8 -8.37 -2.64 12.67
CA VAL A 8 -9.02 -2.03 11.50
C VAL A 8 -8.08 -0.97 10.96
N PHE A 9 -7.70 -1.12 9.71
CA PHE A 9 -6.85 -0.16 9.02
C PHE A 9 -7.62 0.42 7.83
N SER A 10 -7.58 1.73 7.69
CA SER A 10 -8.24 2.41 6.59
C SER A 10 -7.39 3.57 6.10
N VAL A 11 -7.27 3.69 4.79
CA VAL A 11 -6.59 4.81 4.13
C VAL A 11 -7.64 5.81 3.68
N GLY A 12 -7.50 7.05 4.09
CA GLY A 12 -8.43 8.10 3.69
C GLY A 12 -7.78 9.47 3.64
N PRO A 13 -8.42 10.44 3.00
CA PRO A 13 -9.64 10.36 2.20
C PRO A 13 -9.36 9.90 0.76
N VAL A 14 -9.98 8.79 0.37
CA VAL A 14 -9.77 8.17 -0.94
C VAL A 14 -10.48 8.94 -2.05
N GLN A 15 -11.67 9.44 -1.78
CA GLN A 15 -12.46 10.16 -2.80
C GLN A 15 -11.79 11.42 -3.28
N SER A 16 -11.21 12.21 -2.38
CA SER A 16 -10.45 13.40 -2.76
C SER A 16 -9.27 13.06 -3.66
N PHE A 17 -8.61 11.94 -3.37
CA PHE A 17 -7.49 11.44 -4.15
C PHE A 17 -7.94 11.02 -5.56
N ILE A 18 -9.07 10.30 -5.65
CA ILE A 18 -9.63 9.85 -6.93
C ILE A 18 -10.09 11.06 -7.77
N TRP A 19 -10.76 12.03 -7.14
CA TRP A 19 -11.26 13.22 -7.85
C TRP A 19 -10.15 14.15 -8.33
N ALA A 20 -8.96 14.05 -7.75
CA ALA A 20 -7.79 14.78 -8.23
C ALA A 20 -7.21 14.20 -9.53
N ALA A 21 -7.62 13.01 -9.92
CA ALA A 21 -7.15 12.37 -11.14
C ALA A 21 -7.62 13.14 -12.38
N ARG A 22 -6.68 13.42 -13.29
CA ARG A 22 -6.93 14.19 -14.51
C ARG A 22 -7.21 13.32 -15.73
N SER A 23 -6.94 12.02 -15.61
CA SER A 23 -7.10 11.07 -16.71
C SER A 23 -7.43 9.70 -16.15
N LEU A 24 -7.87 8.81 -17.02
CA LEU A 24 -8.11 7.40 -16.66
C LEU A 24 -6.82 6.74 -16.21
N ARG A 25 -5.70 7.09 -16.83
CA ARG A 25 -4.37 6.58 -16.43
C ARG A 25 -4.01 6.99 -14.99
N ASP A 26 -4.27 8.25 -14.65
CA ASP A 26 -4.01 8.75 -13.29
C ASP A 26 -4.89 8.04 -12.27
N LEU A 27 -6.16 7.82 -12.60
CA LEU A 27 -7.09 7.11 -11.76
C LEU A 27 -6.64 5.67 -11.52
N TRP A 28 -6.23 4.97 -12.56
CA TRP A 28 -5.74 3.60 -12.47
C TRP A 28 -4.46 3.54 -11.63
N THR A 29 -3.50 4.42 -11.89
CA THR A 29 -2.23 4.49 -11.17
C THR A 29 -2.45 4.77 -9.68
N GLY A 30 -3.35 5.70 -9.39
CA GLY A 30 -3.69 6.04 -8.01
C GLY A 30 -4.35 4.88 -7.27
N SER A 31 -5.25 4.18 -7.93
CA SER A 31 -5.93 3.01 -7.37
C SER A 31 -4.94 1.86 -7.11
N PHE A 32 -4.02 1.63 -8.03
CA PHE A 32 -2.96 0.64 -7.86
C PHE A 32 -2.05 1.02 -6.69
N LEU A 33 -1.65 2.29 -6.61
CA LEU A 33 -0.80 2.78 -5.52
C LEU A 33 -1.46 2.58 -4.16
N LEU A 34 -2.75 2.89 -4.03
CA LEU A 34 -3.50 2.66 -2.80
C LEU A 34 -3.55 1.19 -2.41
N SER A 35 -3.77 0.30 -3.38
CA SER A 35 -3.76 -1.14 -3.16
C SER A 35 -2.36 -1.61 -2.69
N TRP A 36 -1.32 -1.12 -3.33
CA TRP A 36 0.05 -1.46 -2.97
C TRP A 36 0.41 -0.98 -1.56
N LEU A 37 0.06 0.26 -1.23
CA LEU A 37 0.30 0.82 0.10
C LEU A 37 -0.46 0.07 1.20
N THR A 38 -1.70 -0.30 0.92
CA THR A 38 -2.51 -1.11 1.85
C THR A 38 -1.84 -2.47 2.08
N ARG A 39 -1.35 -3.10 1.01
CA ARG A 39 -0.62 -4.36 1.11
C ARG A 39 0.67 -4.22 1.93
N GLN A 40 1.40 -3.11 1.76
CA GLN A 40 2.59 -2.84 2.56
C GLN A 40 2.24 -2.71 4.04
N ALA A 41 1.14 -2.04 4.35
CA ALA A 41 0.66 -1.91 5.72
C ALA A 41 0.30 -3.27 6.36
N MET A 42 -0.11 -4.27 5.58
CA MET A 42 -0.39 -5.61 6.06
C MET A 42 0.86 -6.40 6.45
N GLU A 43 2.02 -6.01 5.96
CA GLU A 43 3.27 -6.77 6.08
C GLU A 43 3.63 -7.16 7.52
N PRO A 44 3.56 -6.27 8.52
CA PRO A 44 3.87 -6.65 9.90
C PRO A 44 2.97 -7.78 10.43
N ILE A 45 1.69 -7.77 10.10
CA ILE A 45 0.75 -8.81 10.52
C ILE A 45 1.01 -10.11 9.76
N LEU A 46 1.25 -10.02 8.46
CA LEU A 46 1.57 -11.19 7.63
C LEU A 46 2.84 -11.90 8.10
N ALA A 47 3.86 -11.13 8.46
CA ALA A 47 5.14 -11.67 8.92
C ALA A 47 5.01 -12.41 10.24
N GLU A 48 4.17 -11.92 11.15
CA GLU A 48 4.04 -12.48 12.49
C GLU A 48 2.94 -13.53 12.61
N HIS A 49 1.79 -13.32 11.96
CA HIS A 49 0.61 -14.18 12.11
C HIS A 49 0.13 -14.84 10.82
N GLY A 50 0.68 -14.45 9.68
CA GLY A 50 0.34 -15.04 8.40
C GLY A 50 -0.98 -14.52 7.82
N LYS A 51 -1.36 -15.10 6.70
CA LYS A 51 -2.53 -14.70 5.93
C LYS A 51 -3.86 -14.95 6.65
N GLU A 52 -3.85 -15.92 7.54
CA GLU A 52 -5.03 -16.36 8.28
C GLU A 52 -5.53 -15.32 9.29
N ALA A 53 -4.69 -14.36 9.68
CA ALA A 53 -5.07 -13.28 10.57
C ALA A 53 -6.08 -12.34 9.94
N PHE A 54 -6.13 -12.25 8.61
CA PHE A 54 -7.00 -11.31 7.91
C PHE A 54 -8.40 -11.87 7.73
N ILE A 55 -9.37 -11.14 8.22
CA ILE A 55 -10.80 -11.45 8.06
C ILE A 55 -11.29 -10.88 6.73
N GLU A 56 -10.88 -9.67 6.42
CA GLU A 56 -11.23 -8.97 5.19
C GLU A 56 -10.08 -8.04 4.78
N PRO A 57 -9.59 -8.11 3.55
CA PRO A 57 -9.95 -9.08 2.52
C PRO A 57 -9.39 -10.47 2.81
N ASP A 58 -9.91 -11.48 2.12
CA ASP A 58 -9.37 -12.84 2.18
C ASP A 58 -7.99 -12.88 1.53
N MET A 59 -6.97 -13.10 2.34
CA MET A 59 -5.57 -13.09 1.91
C MET A 59 -5.02 -14.50 1.64
N THR A 60 -5.84 -15.52 1.65
CA THR A 60 -5.39 -16.88 1.29
C THR A 60 -4.81 -16.90 -0.12
N ARG A 61 -5.35 -16.06 -0.99
CA ARG A 61 -4.77 -15.77 -2.29
C ARG A 61 -4.41 -14.28 -2.32
N ASP A 62 -3.15 -13.96 -2.06
CA ASP A 62 -2.67 -12.59 -2.00
C ASP A 62 -2.65 -11.97 -3.40
N PRO A 63 -3.57 -11.02 -3.71
CA PRO A 63 -3.66 -10.44 -5.06
C PRO A 63 -2.48 -9.54 -5.41
N MET A 64 -1.70 -9.13 -4.41
CA MET A 64 -0.51 -8.30 -4.61
C MET A 64 0.78 -9.09 -4.45
N SER A 65 0.70 -10.44 -4.45
CA SER A 65 1.88 -11.27 -4.47
C SER A 65 2.65 -11.07 -5.78
N ARG A 66 3.94 -11.34 -5.74
CA ARG A 66 4.79 -11.19 -6.93
C ARG A 66 4.28 -12.02 -8.11
N GLU A 67 3.75 -13.21 -7.84
CA GLU A 67 3.18 -14.08 -8.87
C GLU A 67 1.94 -13.48 -9.50
N GLU A 68 1.02 -12.98 -8.69
CA GLU A 68 -0.21 -12.37 -9.18
C GLU A 68 0.07 -11.05 -9.91
N LEU A 69 1.01 -10.27 -9.43
CA LEU A 69 1.44 -9.05 -10.12
C LEU A 69 2.04 -9.35 -11.48
N ASN A 70 2.78 -10.44 -11.62
CA ASN A 70 3.32 -10.86 -12.91
C ASN A 70 2.27 -11.36 -13.88
N ARG A 71 1.19 -11.98 -13.37
CA ARG A 71 0.10 -12.49 -14.19
C ARG A 71 -0.90 -11.41 -14.58
N ASN A 72 -1.14 -10.46 -13.70
CA ASN A 72 -2.28 -9.56 -13.81
C ASN A 72 -1.92 -8.13 -13.40
N LEU A 73 -0.96 -7.57 -14.06
CA LEU A 73 -0.40 -6.24 -13.81
C LEU A 73 -1.40 -5.08 -13.91
N ARG A 74 -2.68 -5.36 -14.19
CA ARG A 74 -3.59 -4.32 -14.67
C ARG A 74 -4.76 -3.99 -13.75
N SER A 75 -4.96 -4.75 -12.67
CA SER A 75 -6.12 -4.51 -11.81
C SER A 75 -5.71 -4.27 -10.37
N PRO A 76 -6.05 -3.11 -9.79
CA PRO A 76 -5.94 -2.94 -8.34
C PRO A 76 -6.92 -3.90 -7.67
N CYS A 77 -6.41 -4.80 -6.86
CA CYS A 77 -7.17 -5.92 -6.34
C CYS A 77 -7.40 -5.86 -4.85
N LEU A 78 -6.81 -4.89 -4.14
CA LEU A 78 -7.00 -4.75 -2.72
C LEU A 78 -7.84 -3.50 -2.42
N PRO A 79 -8.77 -3.61 -1.44
CA PRO A 79 -9.46 -2.43 -0.95
C PRO A 79 -8.49 -1.53 -0.19
N ASN A 80 -8.93 -0.32 0.12
CA ASN A 80 -8.15 0.66 0.87
C ASN A 80 -8.26 0.48 2.39
N ARG A 81 -8.71 -0.69 2.84
CA ARG A 81 -8.86 -1.01 4.26
C ARG A 81 -8.74 -2.51 4.47
N PHE A 82 -8.39 -2.89 5.69
CA PHE A 82 -8.40 -4.30 6.08
C PHE A 82 -8.85 -4.45 7.53
N LEU A 83 -9.31 -5.67 7.84
CA LEU A 83 -9.67 -6.11 9.18
C LEU A 83 -8.88 -7.36 9.50
N ALA A 84 -8.14 -7.35 10.59
CA ALA A 84 -7.36 -8.49 11.04
C ALA A 84 -7.66 -8.80 12.49
N GLU A 85 -7.61 -10.08 12.85
CA GLU A 85 -7.72 -10.56 14.21
C GLU A 85 -6.37 -11.05 14.68
N VAL A 86 -5.88 -10.49 15.78
CA VAL A 86 -4.55 -10.77 16.33
C VAL A 86 -4.67 -10.92 17.85
N PRO A 87 -3.67 -11.55 18.51
CA PRO A 87 -3.67 -11.59 19.97
C PRO A 87 -3.71 -10.18 20.56
N ALA A 88 -4.52 -9.99 21.59
CA ALA A 88 -4.72 -8.67 22.20
C ALA A 88 -3.43 -8.04 22.73
N ASP A 89 -2.50 -8.88 23.21
CA ASP A 89 -1.20 -8.45 23.75
C ASP A 89 -0.33 -7.73 22.71
N HIS A 90 -0.50 -8.10 21.45
CA HIS A 90 0.31 -7.60 20.33
C HIS A 90 -0.43 -6.63 19.43
N ALA A 91 -1.74 -6.44 19.65
CA ALA A 91 -2.59 -5.68 18.74
C ALA A 91 -2.14 -4.22 18.59
N GLU A 92 -1.84 -3.57 19.69
CA GLU A 92 -1.43 -2.16 19.69
C GLU A 92 -0.08 -1.97 18.97
N ASP A 93 0.89 -2.82 19.28
CA ASP A 93 2.21 -2.77 18.64
C ASP A 93 2.12 -3.08 17.15
N LEU A 94 1.29 -4.06 16.76
CA LEU A 94 1.06 -4.39 15.37
C LEU A 94 0.37 -3.28 14.61
N ALA A 95 -0.63 -2.65 15.23
CA ALA A 95 -1.33 -1.51 14.62
C ALA A 95 -0.36 -0.36 14.34
N GLU A 96 0.50 -0.06 15.30
CA GLU A 96 1.53 0.97 15.11
C GLU A 96 2.55 0.57 14.03
N ALA A 97 2.95 -0.69 14.01
CA ALA A 97 3.86 -1.22 12.99
C ALA A 97 3.25 -1.10 11.57
N CYS A 98 1.96 -1.41 11.43
CA CYS A 98 1.25 -1.26 10.16
C CYS A 98 1.24 0.19 9.69
N LYS A 99 0.96 1.12 10.60
CA LYS A 99 0.98 2.55 10.32
C LYS A 99 2.37 3.02 9.90
N GLN A 100 3.41 2.60 10.60
CA GLN A 100 4.79 2.95 10.27
C GLN A 100 5.19 2.41 8.91
N LYS A 101 4.83 1.16 8.61
CA LYS A 101 5.12 0.55 7.31
C LYS A 101 4.44 1.29 6.17
N PHE A 102 3.20 1.73 6.38
CA PHE A 102 2.48 2.55 5.40
C PHE A 102 3.25 3.84 5.10
N TYR A 103 3.65 4.58 6.13
CA TYR A 103 4.35 5.85 5.95
C TYR A 103 5.74 5.69 5.35
N GLU A 104 6.47 4.64 5.73
CA GLU A 104 7.75 4.31 5.12
C GLU A 104 7.61 4.04 3.62
N SER A 105 6.62 3.23 3.26
CA SER A 105 6.34 2.87 1.88
C SER A 105 5.92 4.09 1.06
N TRP A 106 5.11 4.96 1.64
CA TRP A 106 4.74 6.22 1.02
C TRP A 106 5.95 7.11 0.76
N ARG A 107 6.85 7.21 1.74
CA ARG A 107 8.09 8.00 1.60
C ARG A 107 9.00 7.42 0.51
N GLU A 108 9.09 6.11 0.40
CA GLU A 108 9.86 5.46 -0.67
C GLU A 108 9.33 5.86 -2.05
N VAL A 109 8.02 5.80 -2.24
CA VAL A 109 7.39 6.21 -3.49
C VAL A 109 7.65 7.70 -3.76
N ALA A 110 7.44 8.54 -2.78
CA ALA A 110 7.64 9.98 -2.92
C ALA A 110 9.10 10.31 -3.26
N THR A 111 10.05 9.62 -2.64
CA THR A 111 11.48 9.78 -2.90
C THR A 111 11.84 9.34 -4.32
N CYS A 112 11.33 8.19 -4.76
CA CYS A 112 11.55 7.70 -6.13
C CYS A 112 11.03 8.69 -7.17
N VAL A 113 9.84 9.20 -6.97
CA VAL A 113 9.24 10.19 -7.90
C VAL A 113 10.06 11.47 -7.92
N ARG A 114 10.46 11.96 -6.76
CA ARG A 114 11.30 13.17 -6.65
C ARG A 114 12.64 13.00 -7.36
N ASP A 115 13.30 11.87 -7.17
CA ASP A 115 14.61 11.59 -7.77
C ASP A 115 14.51 11.47 -9.28
N GLN A 116 13.48 10.79 -9.78
CA GLN A 116 13.23 10.71 -11.22
C GLN A 116 12.95 12.08 -11.84
N LEU A 117 12.13 12.87 -11.16
CA LEU A 117 11.79 14.21 -11.62
C LEU A 117 13.02 15.13 -11.64
N THR A 118 13.83 15.08 -10.59
CA THR A 118 15.08 15.84 -10.49
C THR A 118 16.05 15.43 -11.61
N GLY A 119 16.21 14.14 -11.86
CA GLY A 119 17.05 13.62 -12.94
C GLY A 119 16.56 14.06 -14.31
N GLU A 120 15.26 14.04 -14.54
CA GLU A 120 14.65 14.47 -15.80
C GLU A 120 14.85 15.97 -16.04
N ILE A 121 14.65 16.78 -15.01
CA ILE A 121 14.89 18.22 -15.07
C ILE A 121 16.36 18.51 -15.38
N HIS A 122 17.25 17.81 -14.70
CA HIS A 122 18.69 17.94 -14.93
C HIS A 122 19.06 17.64 -16.38
N LYS A 123 18.52 16.55 -16.93
CA LYS A 123 18.73 16.20 -18.35
C LYS A 123 18.26 17.31 -19.28
N ARG A 124 17.05 17.83 -19.05
CA ARG A 124 16.48 18.88 -19.89
C ARG A 124 17.26 20.18 -19.82
N LEU A 125 17.74 20.54 -18.64
CA LEU A 125 18.48 21.79 -18.45
C LEU A 125 19.92 21.73 -19.00
N PHE A 126 20.58 20.57 -18.88
CA PHE A 126 22.00 20.46 -19.19
C PHE A 126 22.32 19.73 -20.51
N GLN A 127 21.38 18.99 -21.08
CA GLN A 127 21.57 18.31 -22.36
C GLN A 127 20.99 19.07 -23.55
N SER A 128 20.10 20.02 -23.32
CA SER A 128 19.54 20.85 -24.40
C SER A 128 20.32 22.14 -24.64
N GLY A 129 21.44 22.32 -23.98
CA GLY A 129 22.20 23.57 -23.99
C GLY A 129 23.39 23.60 -24.93
N THR A 130 23.35 22.88 -26.02
CA THR A 130 24.41 23.00 -27.04
C THR A 130 23.84 23.42 -28.37
#